data_27d889e80342c379ab7c10d82e107636
#
_entry.id   27d889e80342c379ab7c10d82e107636
#
_cell.length_a   1.000
_cell.length_b   1.000
_cell.length_c   1.000
_cell.angle_alpha   90.00
_cell.angle_beta   90.00
_cell.angle_gamma   90.00
#
_symmetry.space_group_name_H-M   'P 1'
#
loop_
_entity.id
_entity.type
_entity.pdbx_description
1 polymer ?
#
loop_
_entity_poly.entity_id
_entity_poly.type
_entity_poly.pdbx_seq_one_letter_code
_entity_poly.pdbx_strand_id
1 'polypeptide(L)'
;MVGGMNMKSIEKVARTVDDAITEALIELGASTDEVDIEVISKGSKGLLGFGAKSAKVRITLKETAAEELHQVKEMIPEVPKVDVKPEVHVHSEAVGDSEDTVVASKEEVEQVMKNAKDFLDKLLKHMDVECTIKSEVVHGNRISISLEGKNMGIIIGKRGETLDAIQYLVNIVANKERKEYIKIMLDTENYRARREETLKKLAFKLSKKVQKSRKPIILEPMNPYDRRIIHSALQDSKFVKTHSEGKEPFRKVVITPSYHNRSYK
;
A
#
# COMPACT_ATOMS: atom_id res chain seq x y z
N MET A 1 26.67 -43.79 1.85
CA MET A 1 25.32 -43.40 2.26
C MET A 1 25.15 -41.92 1.89
N VAL A 2 24.40 -41.68 0.82
CA VAL A 2 24.18 -40.31 0.31
C VAL A 2 23.01 -39.75 1.11
N GLY A 3 23.29 -38.77 2.00
CA GLY A 3 22.28 -38.06 2.75
C GLY A 3 21.41 -37.26 1.79
N GLY A 4 20.13 -37.60 1.70
CA GLY A 4 19.15 -36.86 0.94
C GLY A 4 18.99 -35.45 1.52
N MET A 5 19.49 -34.45 0.80
CA MET A 5 19.21 -33.05 1.08
C MET A 5 17.69 -32.78 0.90
N ASN A 6 17.07 -32.29 1.94
CA ASN A 6 15.65 -32.03 1.99
C ASN A 6 15.35 -30.72 1.26
N MET A 7 15.26 -30.78 -0.08
CA MET A 7 14.87 -29.60 -0.89
C MET A 7 13.46 -29.19 -0.49
N LYS A 8 13.31 -27.92 -0.11
CA LYS A 8 12.00 -27.37 0.29
C LYS A 8 11.15 -27.17 -0.95
N SER A 9 10.23 -28.10 -1.20
CA SER A 9 9.29 -28.02 -2.32
C SER A 9 7.86 -27.96 -1.81
N ILE A 10 7.03 -27.17 -2.47
CA ILE A 10 5.59 -27.11 -2.20
C ILE A 10 4.77 -27.33 -3.47
N GLU A 11 3.58 -27.88 -3.33
CA GLU A 11 2.60 -28.01 -4.40
C GLU A 11 1.43 -27.09 -4.12
N LYS A 12 1.04 -26.32 -5.13
CA LYS A 12 -0.15 -25.44 -5.09
C LYS A 12 -1.13 -25.74 -6.19
N VAL A 13 -2.40 -25.58 -5.85
CA VAL A 13 -3.52 -25.79 -6.75
C VAL A 13 -4.36 -24.51 -6.76
N ALA A 14 -4.47 -23.87 -7.92
CA ALA A 14 -5.26 -22.67 -8.11
C ALA A 14 -6.06 -22.72 -9.41
N ARG A 15 -6.78 -21.65 -9.71
CA ARG A 15 -7.64 -21.57 -10.89
C ARG A 15 -6.84 -21.46 -12.19
N THR A 16 -5.71 -20.77 -12.14
CA THR A 16 -4.75 -20.64 -13.26
C THR A 16 -3.36 -21.05 -12.80
N VAL A 17 -2.47 -21.30 -13.76
CA VAL A 17 -1.06 -21.59 -13.47
C VAL A 17 -0.40 -20.41 -12.77
N ASP A 18 -0.67 -19.18 -13.24
CA ASP A 18 -0.09 -17.95 -12.69
C ASP A 18 -0.53 -17.69 -11.25
N ASP A 19 -1.82 -17.95 -10.94
CA ASP A 19 -2.31 -17.84 -9.55
C ASP A 19 -1.61 -18.85 -8.64
N ALA A 20 -1.45 -20.11 -9.10
CA ALA A 20 -0.79 -21.15 -8.34
C ALA A 20 0.70 -20.87 -8.09
N ILE A 21 1.40 -20.29 -9.07
CA ILE A 21 2.79 -19.83 -8.93
C ILE A 21 2.87 -18.70 -7.90
N THR A 22 2.02 -17.69 -8.02
CA THR A 22 2.02 -16.54 -7.13
C THR A 22 1.77 -16.94 -5.67
N GLU A 23 0.79 -17.81 -5.42
CA GLU A 23 0.50 -18.32 -4.08
C GLU A 23 1.67 -19.12 -3.49
N ALA A 24 2.33 -19.93 -4.31
CA ALA A 24 3.47 -20.74 -3.88
C ALA A 24 4.70 -19.88 -3.57
N LEU A 25 4.99 -18.84 -4.38
CA LEU A 25 6.10 -17.90 -4.14
C LEU A 25 5.90 -17.11 -2.85
N ILE A 26 4.66 -16.65 -2.58
CA ILE A 26 4.32 -15.95 -1.32
C ILE A 26 4.55 -16.85 -0.11
N GLU A 27 4.16 -18.13 -0.20
CA GLU A 27 4.31 -19.08 0.92
C GLU A 27 5.78 -19.48 1.15
N LEU A 28 6.56 -19.59 0.10
CA LEU A 28 8.00 -19.86 0.20
C LEU A 28 8.81 -18.64 0.62
N GLY A 29 8.26 -17.44 0.44
CA GLY A 29 8.97 -16.18 0.63
C GLY A 29 10.12 -15.98 -0.35
N ALA A 30 9.99 -16.52 -1.56
CA ALA A 30 11.03 -16.55 -2.59
C ALA A 30 10.57 -15.82 -3.86
N SER A 31 11.53 -15.32 -4.64
CA SER A 31 11.30 -14.73 -5.95
C SER A 31 11.31 -15.79 -7.06
N THR A 32 10.79 -15.44 -8.24
CA THR A 32 10.73 -16.37 -9.38
C THR A 32 12.11 -16.87 -9.81
N ASP A 33 13.16 -16.09 -9.61
CA ASP A 33 14.54 -16.42 -10.01
C ASP A 33 15.20 -17.42 -9.05
N GLU A 34 14.67 -17.54 -7.83
CA GLU A 34 15.19 -18.37 -6.75
C GLU A 34 14.56 -19.77 -6.70
N VAL A 35 13.63 -20.06 -7.61
CA VAL A 35 12.87 -21.31 -7.61
C VAL A 35 12.87 -21.99 -8.97
N ASP A 36 12.69 -23.31 -8.95
CA ASP A 36 12.35 -24.10 -10.13
C ASP A 36 10.84 -24.40 -10.12
N ILE A 37 10.20 -24.10 -11.25
CA ILE A 37 8.73 -24.20 -11.40
C ILE A 37 8.39 -25.36 -12.33
N GLU A 38 7.69 -26.37 -11.80
CA GLU A 38 7.16 -27.50 -12.56
C GLU A 38 5.64 -27.42 -12.65
N VAL A 39 5.07 -27.31 -13.87
CA VAL A 39 3.63 -27.29 -14.09
C VAL A 39 3.11 -28.72 -14.23
N ILE A 40 2.50 -29.24 -13.18
CA ILE A 40 1.91 -30.59 -13.15
C ILE A 40 0.62 -30.65 -13.96
N SER A 41 -0.21 -29.63 -13.87
CA SER A 41 -1.48 -29.53 -14.63
C SER A 41 -1.78 -28.08 -14.97
N LYS A 42 -2.07 -27.79 -16.25
CA LYS A 42 -2.39 -26.41 -16.71
C LYS A 42 -3.82 -25.96 -16.34
N GLY A 43 -4.67 -26.88 -15.87
CA GLY A 43 -6.07 -26.58 -15.67
C GLY A 43 -6.85 -26.38 -16.98
N SER A 44 -8.17 -26.26 -16.90
CA SER A 44 -9.00 -25.90 -18.05
C SER A 44 -10.24 -25.13 -17.61
N LYS A 45 -10.66 -24.14 -18.42
CA LYS A 45 -11.81 -23.27 -18.12
C LYS A 45 -13.17 -23.93 -18.32
N GLY A 46 -13.31 -25.22 -18.59
CA GLY A 46 -14.58 -25.87 -18.86
C GLY A 46 -15.48 -25.12 -19.86
N LEU A 47 -16.37 -25.81 -20.53
CA LEU A 47 -17.40 -25.20 -21.38
C LEU A 47 -18.64 -24.88 -20.51
N LEU A 48 -19.07 -23.60 -20.47
CA LEU A 48 -20.24 -23.12 -19.70
C LEU A 48 -20.21 -23.44 -18.19
N GLY A 49 -18.97 -23.48 -17.59
CA GLY A 49 -18.83 -23.73 -16.15
C GLY A 49 -18.85 -25.19 -15.71
N PHE A 50 -19.10 -26.14 -16.62
CA PHE A 50 -19.00 -27.57 -16.36
C PHE A 50 -17.65 -28.13 -16.78
N GLY A 51 -17.00 -28.91 -15.90
CA GLY A 51 -15.73 -29.60 -16.20
C GLY A 51 -14.47 -28.75 -16.06
N ALA A 52 -14.49 -27.61 -15.34
CA ALA A 52 -13.32 -26.83 -15.04
C ALA A 52 -12.33 -27.67 -14.19
N LYS A 53 -11.07 -27.77 -14.62
CA LYS A 53 -9.99 -28.42 -13.87
C LYS A 53 -9.05 -27.33 -13.35
N SER A 54 -8.65 -27.43 -12.09
CA SER A 54 -7.66 -26.53 -11.48
C SER A 54 -6.26 -26.76 -12.04
N ALA A 55 -5.47 -25.70 -12.11
CA ALA A 55 -4.04 -25.80 -12.38
C ALA A 55 -3.30 -26.29 -11.12
N LYS A 56 -2.24 -27.09 -11.31
CA LYS A 56 -1.39 -27.57 -10.23
C LYS A 56 0.07 -27.34 -10.61
N VAL A 57 0.83 -26.70 -9.72
CA VAL A 57 2.25 -26.46 -9.88
C VAL A 57 3.03 -27.01 -8.69
N ARG A 58 4.26 -27.45 -8.93
CA ARG A 58 5.25 -27.76 -7.89
C ARG A 58 6.36 -26.74 -8.01
N ILE A 59 6.74 -26.14 -6.89
CA ILE A 59 7.82 -25.15 -6.81
C ILE A 59 8.86 -25.65 -5.83
N THR A 60 10.12 -25.67 -6.28
CA THR A 60 11.27 -26.13 -5.51
C THR A 60 12.28 -24.99 -5.40
N LEU A 61 12.77 -24.69 -4.19
CA LEU A 61 13.81 -23.69 -3.96
C LEU A 61 15.14 -24.19 -4.53
N LYS A 62 15.86 -23.33 -5.27
CA LYS A 62 17.22 -23.59 -5.72
C LYS A 62 18.20 -23.59 -4.54
N GLU A 63 19.24 -24.42 -4.59
CA GLU A 63 20.20 -24.60 -3.48
C GLU A 63 20.88 -23.29 -3.04
N THR A 64 21.21 -22.39 -3.97
CA THR A 64 21.84 -21.10 -3.68
C THR A 64 20.93 -20.17 -2.86
N ALA A 65 19.63 -20.20 -3.08
CA ALA A 65 18.66 -19.38 -2.35
C ALA A 65 18.32 -19.95 -0.95
N ALA A 66 18.44 -21.27 -0.79
CA ALA A 66 18.21 -21.92 0.50
C ALA A 66 19.31 -21.59 1.53
N GLU A 67 20.56 -21.41 1.11
CA GLU A 67 21.67 -21.04 1.97
C GLU A 67 21.61 -19.56 2.39
N GLU A 68 21.22 -18.66 1.49
CA GLU A 68 21.05 -17.22 1.80
C GLU A 68 19.87 -16.97 2.77
N LEU A 69 18.77 -17.67 2.63
CA LEU A 69 17.61 -17.60 3.55
C LEU A 69 17.93 -18.13 4.97
N HIS A 70 18.84 -19.12 5.09
CA HIS A 70 19.28 -19.59 6.39
C HIS A 70 20.20 -18.60 7.10
N GLN A 71 21.13 -17.96 6.36
CA GLN A 71 22.03 -16.95 6.93
C GLN A 71 21.30 -15.70 7.40
N VAL A 72 20.27 -15.26 6.68
CA VAL A 72 19.44 -14.12 7.08
C VAL A 72 18.61 -14.42 8.34
N LYS A 73 18.15 -15.67 8.53
CA LYS A 73 17.43 -16.09 9.74
C LYS A 73 18.28 -16.16 10.99
N GLU A 74 19.56 -16.49 10.86
CA GLU A 74 20.51 -16.57 12.00
C GLU A 74 21.04 -15.19 12.42
N MET A 75 20.93 -14.17 11.55
CA MET A 75 21.39 -12.80 11.84
C MET A 75 20.31 -11.89 12.46
N ILE A 76 19.07 -12.35 12.60
CA ILE A 76 18.04 -11.62 13.31
C ILE A 76 18.07 -12.05 14.79
N PRO A 77 18.54 -11.20 15.74
CA PRO A 77 18.40 -11.52 17.14
C PRO A 77 16.91 -11.65 17.47
N GLU A 78 16.55 -12.71 18.18
CA GLU A 78 15.17 -12.91 18.70
C GLU A 78 14.74 -11.65 19.44
N VAL A 79 13.89 -10.87 18.81
CA VAL A 79 13.21 -9.77 19.47
C VAL A 79 12.24 -10.41 20.46
N PRO A 80 12.29 -10.08 21.78
CA PRO A 80 11.34 -10.59 22.74
C PRO A 80 9.94 -10.32 22.20
N LYS A 81 9.07 -11.31 22.23
CA LYS A 81 7.65 -11.17 21.92
C LYS A 81 7.04 -10.20 22.93
N VAL A 82 7.08 -8.93 22.60
CA VAL A 82 6.24 -7.95 23.25
C VAL A 82 4.87 -8.12 22.61
N ASP A 83 3.89 -8.53 23.39
CA ASP A 83 2.49 -8.50 23.02
C ASP A 83 2.08 -7.04 22.81
N VAL A 84 2.47 -6.49 21.68
CA VAL A 84 1.96 -5.21 21.23
C VAL A 84 0.61 -5.51 20.59
N LYS A 85 -0.44 -5.39 21.38
CA LYS A 85 -1.76 -5.11 20.82
C LYS A 85 -1.57 -3.95 19.85
N PRO A 86 -1.97 -4.05 18.57
CA PRO A 86 -1.91 -2.92 17.68
C PRO A 86 -3.04 -1.96 18.02
N GLU A 87 -2.89 -1.21 19.09
CA GLU A 87 -3.58 0.05 19.24
C GLU A 87 -2.82 1.07 18.41
N VAL A 88 -3.00 0.98 17.10
CA VAL A 88 -2.71 2.10 16.21
C VAL A 88 -3.76 3.14 16.52
N HIS A 89 -3.50 3.96 17.51
CA HIS A 89 -4.16 5.25 17.62
C HIS A 89 -3.73 6.07 16.41
N VAL A 90 -4.44 5.88 15.31
CA VAL A 90 -4.52 6.90 14.28
C VAL A 90 -5.34 8.01 14.92
N HIS A 91 -4.67 8.92 15.63
CA HIS A 91 -5.27 10.19 15.97
C HIS A 91 -5.59 10.92 14.65
N SER A 92 -6.80 10.68 14.16
CA SER A 92 -7.48 11.62 13.29
C SER A 92 -8.07 12.71 14.20
N GLU A 93 -7.23 13.50 14.81
CA GLU A 93 -7.69 14.74 15.41
C GLU A 93 -7.98 15.72 14.28
N ALA A 94 -9.26 16.04 14.17
CA ALA A 94 -9.67 17.29 13.60
C ALA A 94 -8.89 18.38 14.36
N VAL A 95 -8.13 19.16 13.60
CA VAL A 95 -7.36 20.29 14.14
C VAL A 95 -8.38 21.32 14.64
N GLY A 96 -8.68 21.23 15.93
CA GLY A 96 -9.09 22.42 16.67
C GLY A 96 -7.82 23.25 16.87
N ASP A 97 -7.83 24.50 16.46
CA ASP A 97 -6.82 25.49 16.79
C ASP A 97 -6.73 25.63 18.32
N SER A 98 -5.81 24.92 18.93
CA SER A 98 -5.28 25.26 20.24
C SER A 98 -3.89 25.84 20.03
N GLU A 99 -3.79 27.13 20.14
CA GLU A 99 -2.59 27.94 20.25
C GLU A 99 -1.86 27.55 21.54
N ASP A 100 -0.95 26.58 21.46
CA ASP A 100 0.20 26.34 22.36
C ASP A 100 1.13 25.31 21.72
N THR A 101 1.53 25.51 20.46
CA THR A 101 2.59 24.76 19.85
C THR A 101 3.90 25.48 20.14
N VAL A 102 4.76 24.85 20.94
CA VAL A 102 6.19 25.21 21.03
C VAL A 102 6.73 25.18 19.60
N VAL A 103 7.02 26.35 19.08
CA VAL A 103 7.51 26.48 17.69
C VAL A 103 8.97 26.05 17.71
N ALA A 104 9.29 24.95 17.00
CA ALA A 104 10.67 24.52 16.82
C ALA A 104 11.54 25.69 16.33
N SER A 105 12.77 25.78 16.80
CA SER A 105 13.69 26.84 16.39
C SER A 105 13.98 26.75 14.89
N LYS A 106 14.30 27.89 14.25
CA LYS A 106 14.65 27.89 12.82
C LYS A 106 15.80 26.95 12.50
N GLU A 107 16.80 26.88 13.37
CA GLU A 107 17.97 26.01 13.25
C GLU A 107 17.55 24.53 13.25
N GLU A 108 16.59 24.19 14.10
CA GLU A 108 16.05 22.84 14.17
C GLU A 108 15.29 22.43 12.91
N VAL A 109 14.47 23.32 12.38
CA VAL A 109 13.73 23.08 11.13
C VAL A 109 14.69 22.91 9.96
N GLU A 110 15.74 23.76 9.88
CA GLU A 110 16.78 23.66 8.86
C GLU A 110 17.56 22.34 8.95
N GLN A 111 17.88 21.88 10.15
CA GLN A 111 18.57 20.61 10.35
C GLN A 111 17.69 19.41 9.90
N VAL A 112 16.41 19.41 10.25
CA VAL A 112 15.47 18.37 9.81
C VAL A 112 15.31 18.37 8.29
N MET A 113 15.22 19.56 7.70
CA MET A 113 15.12 19.69 6.24
C MET A 113 16.38 19.18 5.54
N LYS A 114 17.57 19.44 6.11
CA LYS A 114 18.83 18.91 5.59
C LYS A 114 18.89 17.39 5.69
N ASN A 115 18.57 16.81 6.85
CA ASN A 115 18.54 15.37 7.04
C ASN A 115 17.57 14.68 6.07
N ALA A 116 16.39 15.29 5.85
CA ALA A 116 15.39 14.80 4.90
C ALA A 116 15.92 14.79 3.47
N LYS A 117 16.59 15.89 3.04
CA LYS A 117 17.18 15.98 1.70
C LYS A 117 18.31 14.97 1.52
N ASP A 118 19.23 14.87 2.47
CA ASP A 118 20.36 13.94 2.41
C ASP A 118 19.87 12.47 2.33
N PHE A 119 18.80 12.15 3.03
CA PHE A 119 18.19 10.83 2.94
C PHE A 119 17.52 10.60 1.58
N LEU A 120 16.72 11.57 1.11
CA LEU A 120 16.05 11.48 -0.20
C LEU A 120 17.06 11.37 -1.34
N ASP A 121 18.12 12.17 -1.35
CA ASP A 121 19.16 12.10 -2.38
C ASP A 121 19.81 10.73 -2.47
N LYS A 122 20.12 10.10 -1.32
CA LYS A 122 20.67 8.74 -1.27
C LYS A 122 19.65 7.72 -1.78
N LEU A 123 18.41 7.80 -1.30
CA LEU A 123 17.35 6.87 -1.67
C LEU A 123 17.07 6.92 -3.17
N LEU A 124 16.89 8.14 -3.73
CA LEU A 124 16.56 8.34 -5.14
C LEU A 124 17.70 7.90 -6.07
N LYS A 125 18.96 8.10 -5.67
CA LYS A 125 20.13 7.54 -6.37
C LYS A 125 20.10 6.01 -6.41
N HIS A 126 19.76 5.35 -5.30
CA HIS A 126 19.66 3.89 -5.27
C HIS A 126 18.46 3.35 -6.05
N MET A 127 17.43 4.16 -6.22
CA MET A 127 16.27 3.83 -7.07
C MET A 127 16.50 4.17 -8.55
N ASP A 128 17.66 4.71 -8.91
CA ASP A 128 18.00 5.17 -10.28
C ASP A 128 16.99 6.19 -10.83
N VAL A 129 16.56 7.12 -9.96
CA VAL A 129 15.61 8.18 -10.32
C VAL A 129 16.28 9.55 -10.21
N GLU A 130 16.37 10.22 -11.35
CA GLU A 130 16.85 11.60 -11.43
C GLU A 130 15.70 12.58 -11.21
N CYS A 131 15.77 13.34 -10.12
CA CYS A 131 14.79 14.38 -9.84
C CYS A 131 15.39 15.55 -9.05
N THR A 132 14.71 16.66 -9.07
CA THR A 132 15.04 17.87 -8.28
C THR A 132 14.19 17.86 -7.01
N ILE A 133 14.84 18.08 -5.85
CA ILE A 133 14.17 18.16 -4.56
C ILE A 133 14.00 19.65 -4.20
N LYS A 134 12.75 20.10 -4.17
CA LYS A 134 12.38 21.42 -3.67
C LYS A 134 11.81 21.28 -2.27
N SER A 135 12.16 22.19 -1.36
CA SER A 135 11.63 22.16 0.01
C SER A 135 11.30 23.56 0.47
N GLU A 136 10.22 23.68 1.19
CA GLU A 136 9.75 24.92 1.79
C GLU A 136 9.22 24.66 3.22
N VAL A 137 9.34 25.66 4.08
CA VAL A 137 8.77 25.62 5.42
C VAL A 137 7.36 26.20 5.36
N VAL A 138 6.38 25.37 5.72
CA VAL A 138 4.98 25.77 5.82
C VAL A 138 4.67 26.12 7.28
N HIS A 139 3.62 26.91 7.54
CA HIS A 139 3.24 27.38 8.87
C HIS A 139 3.32 26.29 9.95
N GLY A 140 3.92 26.62 11.10
CA GLY A 140 4.16 25.71 12.22
C GLY A 140 5.33 24.75 11.95
N ASN A 141 5.38 23.64 12.68
CA ASN A 141 6.42 22.61 12.54
C ASN A 141 6.18 21.69 11.33
N ARG A 142 6.04 22.26 10.11
CA ARG A 142 5.76 21.50 8.89
C ARG A 142 6.72 21.90 7.78
N ILE A 143 7.27 20.90 7.10
CA ILE A 143 8.10 21.05 5.91
C ILE A 143 7.37 20.40 4.74
N SER A 144 7.25 21.11 3.63
CA SER A 144 6.77 20.57 2.36
C SER A 144 7.96 20.28 1.46
N ILE A 145 8.02 19.05 0.93
CA ILE A 145 9.04 18.63 -0.04
C ILE A 145 8.33 18.21 -1.31
N SER A 146 8.72 18.82 -2.43
CA SER A 146 8.24 18.46 -3.76
C SER A 146 9.36 17.85 -4.59
N LEU A 147 9.07 16.71 -5.23
CA LEU A 147 9.97 16.04 -6.15
C LEU A 147 9.53 16.32 -7.59
N GLU A 148 10.46 16.80 -8.43
CA GLU A 148 10.21 17.11 -9.84
C GLU A 148 11.26 16.45 -10.72
N GLY A 149 10.85 15.66 -11.70
CA GLY A 149 11.80 14.97 -12.58
C GLY A 149 11.12 14.08 -13.61
N LYS A 150 11.92 13.30 -14.32
CA LYS A 150 11.43 12.29 -15.25
C LYS A 150 11.04 11.01 -14.52
N ASN A 151 10.05 10.29 -15.04
CA ASN A 151 9.63 8.98 -14.49
C ASN A 151 9.14 9.00 -13.02
N MET A 152 8.52 10.09 -12.57
CA MET A 152 7.98 10.21 -11.20
C MET A 152 6.96 9.11 -10.86
N GLY A 153 6.43 8.40 -11.86
CA GLY A 153 5.56 7.24 -11.64
C GLY A 153 6.17 6.14 -10.76
N ILE A 154 7.51 5.97 -10.79
CA ILE A 154 8.24 5.01 -9.92
C ILE A 154 8.13 5.45 -8.46
N ILE A 155 8.28 6.74 -8.20
CA ILE A 155 8.19 7.33 -6.85
C ILE A 155 6.74 7.32 -6.34
N ILE A 156 5.78 7.54 -7.22
CA ILE A 156 4.36 7.45 -6.86
C ILE A 156 3.99 6.00 -6.53
N GLY A 157 4.40 5.07 -7.39
CA GLY A 157 4.05 3.66 -7.28
C GLY A 157 2.56 3.39 -7.53
N LYS A 158 2.13 2.20 -7.19
CA LYS A 158 0.73 1.80 -7.34
C LYS A 158 -0.15 2.59 -6.38
N ARG A 159 -0.97 3.50 -6.92
CA ARG A 159 -1.93 4.33 -6.15
C ARG A 159 -1.33 5.23 -5.08
N GLY A 160 -0.04 5.56 -5.19
CA GLY A 160 0.66 6.40 -4.21
C GLY A 160 1.28 5.64 -3.05
N GLU A 161 1.26 4.31 -3.05
CA GLU A 161 1.79 3.49 -1.95
C GLU A 161 3.30 3.71 -1.76
N THR A 162 4.07 3.80 -2.85
CA THR A 162 5.52 4.08 -2.76
C THR A 162 5.77 5.48 -2.21
N LEU A 163 5.02 6.48 -2.67
CA LEU A 163 5.14 7.85 -2.18
C LEU A 163 4.82 7.96 -0.68
N ASP A 164 3.79 7.25 -0.22
CA ASP A 164 3.43 7.20 1.20
C ASP A 164 4.51 6.49 2.04
N ALA A 165 5.10 5.41 1.53
CA ALA A 165 6.20 4.69 2.18
C ALA A 165 7.47 5.57 2.28
N ILE A 166 7.85 6.26 1.20
CA ILE A 166 9.00 7.18 1.20
C ILE A 166 8.75 8.32 2.19
N GLN A 167 7.56 8.93 2.19
CA GLN A 167 7.20 9.98 3.14
C GLN A 167 7.33 9.49 4.60
N TYR A 168 6.89 8.28 4.88
CA TYR A 168 7.00 7.69 6.21
C TYR A 168 8.47 7.53 6.63
N LEU A 169 9.32 6.97 5.76
CA LEU A 169 10.74 6.81 6.02
C LEU A 169 11.45 8.15 6.21
N VAL A 170 11.18 9.13 5.37
CA VAL A 170 11.72 10.49 5.48
C VAL A 170 11.38 11.10 6.85
N ASN A 171 10.12 10.96 7.28
CA ASN A 171 9.68 11.47 8.57
C ASN A 171 10.42 10.81 9.75
N ILE A 172 10.66 9.50 9.69
CA ILE A 172 11.43 8.79 10.73
C ILE A 172 12.88 9.23 10.75
N VAL A 173 13.53 9.20 9.59
CA VAL A 173 14.97 9.48 9.50
C VAL A 173 15.30 10.94 9.83
N ALA A 174 14.51 11.87 9.34
CA ALA A 174 14.74 13.29 9.54
C ALA A 174 14.49 13.74 10.99
N ASN A 175 13.57 13.07 11.71
CA ASN A 175 13.26 13.35 13.11
C ASN A 175 14.02 12.45 14.10
N LYS A 176 14.99 11.64 13.65
CA LYS A 176 15.77 10.77 14.52
C LYS A 176 16.46 11.62 15.61
N GLU A 177 16.40 11.14 16.88
CA GLU A 177 17.03 11.76 18.04
C GLU A 177 16.42 13.12 18.47
N ARG A 178 15.21 13.46 17.97
CA ARG A 178 14.54 14.71 18.36
C ARG A 178 13.42 14.49 19.38
N LYS A 179 13.23 15.47 20.25
CA LYS A 179 12.11 15.50 21.20
C LYS A 179 10.83 16.03 20.55
N GLU A 180 10.97 17.03 19.68
CA GLU A 180 9.85 17.64 18.98
C GLU A 180 9.80 17.16 17.54
N TYR A 181 8.63 16.68 17.14
CA TYR A 181 8.41 16.11 15.82
C TYR A 181 8.04 17.18 14.79
N ILE A 182 8.86 17.29 13.75
CA ILE A 182 8.61 18.19 12.61
C ILE A 182 8.01 17.35 11.47
N LYS A 183 6.78 17.65 11.11
CA LYS A 183 6.05 16.90 10.07
C LYS A 183 6.56 17.27 8.68
N ILE A 184 7.00 16.25 7.94
CA ILE A 184 7.41 16.40 6.54
C ILE A 184 6.29 15.83 5.66
N MET A 185 5.84 16.66 4.72
CA MET A 185 4.91 16.27 3.66
C MET A 185 5.69 16.13 2.36
N LEU A 186 5.58 14.98 1.72
CA LEU A 186 6.22 14.68 0.45
C LEU A 186 5.15 14.56 -0.65
N ASP A 187 5.36 15.27 -1.75
CA ASP A 187 4.52 15.15 -2.94
C ASP A 187 5.36 15.20 -4.22
N THR A 188 4.80 14.75 -5.30
CA THR A 188 5.39 14.84 -6.63
C THR A 188 4.33 15.20 -7.67
N GLU A 189 4.58 16.24 -8.47
CA GLU A 189 3.68 16.69 -9.54
C GLU A 189 2.23 16.90 -9.10
N ASN A 190 1.97 17.30 -7.88
CA ASN A 190 0.62 17.42 -7.28
C ASN A 190 -0.18 16.10 -7.38
N TYR A 191 0.49 14.95 -7.23
CA TYR A 191 -0.14 13.64 -7.32
C TYR A 191 -1.33 13.49 -6.38
N ARG A 192 -1.20 13.93 -5.13
CA ARG A 192 -2.26 13.78 -4.13
C ARG A 192 -3.55 14.47 -4.55
N ALA A 193 -3.47 15.70 -5.04
CA ALA A 193 -4.63 16.44 -5.54
C ALA A 193 -5.24 15.78 -6.79
N ARG A 194 -4.42 15.34 -7.75
CA ARG A 194 -4.89 14.61 -8.95
C ARG A 194 -5.53 13.27 -8.59
N ARG A 195 -4.99 12.57 -7.59
CA ARG A 195 -5.54 11.31 -7.09
C ARG A 195 -6.91 11.51 -6.48
N GLU A 196 -7.05 12.51 -5.63
CA GLU A 196 -8.32 12.87 -4.99
C GLU A 196 -9.40 13.18 -6.03
N GLU A 197 -9.08 14.00 -7.04
CA GLU A 197 -10.01 14.32 -8.14
C GLU A 197 -10.43 13.07 -8.92
N THR A 198 -9.46 12.20 -9.22
CA THR A 198 -9.71 10.94 -9.91
C THR A 198 -10.66 10.03 -9.13
N LEU A 199 -10.46 9.93 -7.81
CA LEU A 199 -11.31 9.12 -6.93
C LEU A 199 -12.72 9.72 -6.81
N LYS A 200 -12.86 11.04 -6.73
CA LYS A 200 -14.17 11.71 -6.77
C LYS A 200 -14.90 11.43 -8.08
N LYS A 201 -14.24 11.58 -9.23
CA LYS A 201 -14.82 11.26 -10.54
C LYS A 201 -15.24 9.79 -10.63
N LEU A 202 -14.40 8.87 -10.13
CA LEU A 202 -14.71 7.44 -10.08
C LEU A 202 -15.95 7.17 -9.21
N ALA A 203 -16.02 7.76 -8.02
CA ALA A 203 -17.14 7.61 -7.11
C ALA A 203 -18.47 8.03 -7.76
N PHE A 204 -18.52 9.21 -8.39
CA PHE A 204 -19.72 9.67 -9.10
C PHE A 204 -20.08 8.79 -10.30
N LYS A 205 -19.10 8.31 -11.07
CA LYS A 205 -19.34 7.40 -12.19
C LYS A 205 -19.96 6.08 -11.70
N LEU A 206 -19.42 5.51 -10.62
CA LEU A 206 -19.90 4.25 -10.07
C LEU A 206 -21.24 4.40 -9.37
N SER A 207 -21.49 5.51 -8.69
CA SER A 207 -22.81 5.79 -8.07
C SER A 207 -23.93 5.81 -9.11
N LYS A 208 -23.71 6.46 -10.27
CA LYS A 208 -24.65 6.42 -11.40
C LYS A 208 -24.88 5.00 -11.94
N LYS A 209 -23.83 4.18 -11.98
CA LYS A 209 -23.91 2.78 -12.40
C LYS A 209 -24.72 1.94 -11.42
N VAL A 210 -24.48 2.10 -10.10
CA VAL A 210 -25.25 1.43 -9.03
C VAL A 210 -26.71 1.83 -9.08
N GLN A 211 -26.99 3.12 -9.26
CA GLN A 211 -28.36 3.65 -9.38
C GLN A 211 -29.14 3.00 -10.54
N LYS A 212 -28.48 2.83 -11.69
CA LYS A 212 -29.10 2.21 -12.89
C LYS A 212 -29.26 0.70 -12.75
N SER A 213 -28.21 0.01 -12.32
CA SER A 213 -28.17 -1.47 -12.26
C SER A 213 -28.87 -2.05 -11.03
N ARG A 214 -29.09 -1.23 -9.99
CA ARG A 214 -29.59 -1.67 -8.67
C ARG A 214 -28.75 -2.77 -8.01
N LYS A 215 -27.52 -2.99 -8.48
CA LYS A 215 -26.57 -3.96 -7.92
C LYS A 215 -25.44 -3.26 -7.21
N PRO A 216 -24.96 -3.78 -6.07
CA PRO A 216 -23.80 -3.23 -5.38
C PRO A 216 -22.55 -3.33 -6.26
N ILE A 217 -21.64 -2.39 -6.11
CA ILE A 217 -20.32 -2.41 -6.75
C ILE A 217 -19.26 -2.39 -5.66
N ILE A 218 -18.35 -3.36 -5.75
CA ILE A 218 -17.20 -3.50 -4.87
C ILE A 218 -16.00 -2.91 -5.59
N LEU A 219 -15.29 -1.99 -4.93
CA LEU A 219 -14.05 -1.41 -5.45
C LEU A 219 -12.86 -2.29 -5.05
N GLU A 220 -11.72 -2.01 -5.66
CA GLU A 220 -10.46 -2.63 -5.27
C GLU A 220 -10.01 -2.14 -3.89
N PRO A 221 -9.15 -2.90 -3.18
CA PRO A 221 -8.53 -2.46 -1.94
C PRO A 221 -7.78 -1.13 -2.13
N MET A 222 -7.87 -0.27 -1.13
CA MET A 222 -7.21 1.03 -1.12
C MET A 222 -6.95 1.52 0.30
N ASN A 223 -6.01 2.43 0.46
CA ASN A 223 -5.64 2.99 1.75
C ASN A 223 -6.81 3.74 2.43
N PRO A 224 -6.75 3.99 3.75
CA PRO A 224 -7.82 4.65 4.50
C PRO A 224 -8.19 6.04 3.99
N TYR A 225 -7.20 6.79 3.48
CA TYR A 225 -7.40 8.13 2.94
C TYR A 225 -8.21 8.11 1.65
N ASP A 226 -7.86 7.26 0.69
CA ASP A 226 -8.59 7.05 -0.56
C ASP A 226 -10.04 6.61 -0.30
N ARG A 227 -10.24 5.72 0.69
CA ARG A 227 -11.59 5.27 1.08
C ARG A 227 -12.43 6.42 1.65
N ARG A 228 -11.82 7.29 2.46
CA ARG A 228 -12.49 8.49 2.99
C ARG A 228 -12.93 9.43 1.88
N ILE A 229 -12.08 9.66 0.85
CA ILE A 229 -12.45 10.52 -0.30
C ILE A 229 -13.72 9.99 -0.98
N ILE A 230 -13.81 8.69 -1.22
CA ILE A 230 -14.99 8.09 -1.86
C ILE A 230 -16.21 8.20 -0.98
N HIS A 231 -16.08 7.96 0.33
CA HIS A 231 -17.18 8.11 1.29
C HIS A 231 -17.69 9.54 1.32
N SER A 232 -16.79 10.52 1.45
CA SER A 232 -17.14 11.95 1.48
C SER A 232 -17.78 12.41 0.17
N ALA A 233 -17.28 11.96 -0.98
CA ALA A 233 -17.84 12.32 -2.28
C ALA A 233 -19.29 11.82 -2.48
N LEU A 234 -19.69 10.75 -1.80
CA LEU A 234 -21.02 10.14 -1.93
C LEU A 234 -21.89 10.28 -0.68
N GLN A 235 -21.42 11.00 0.35
CA GLN A 235 -22.12 11.15 1.63
C GLN A 235 -23.52 11.70 1.47
N ASP A 236 -23.70 12.73 0.64
CA ASP A 236 -24.99 13.42 0.44
C ASP A 236 -25.85 12.75 -0.65
N SER A 237 -25.43 11.62 -1.17
CA SER A 237 -26.17 10.93 -2.21
C SER A 237 -27.44 10.27 -1.67
N LYS A 238 -28.59 10.65 -2.21
CA LYS A 238 -29.89 10.03 -1.88
C LYS A 238 -30.07 8.63 -2.50
N PHE A 239 -29.25 8.26 -3.48
CA PHE A 239 -29.46 7.07 -4.32
C PHE A 239 -28.54 5.90 -3.96
N VAL A 240 -27.42 6.16 -3.29
CA VAL A 240 -26.45 5.14 -2.92
C VAL A 240 -25.97 5.35 -1.48
N LYS A 241 -25.52 4.28 -0.87
CA LYS A 241 -24.79 4.26 0.41
C LYS A 241 -23.43 3.65 0.20
N THR A 242 -22.47 4.03 1.03
CA THR A 242 -21.11 3.49 0.98
C THR A 242 -20.72 2.93 2.34
N HIS A 243 -20.00 1.83 2.35
CA HIS A 243 -19.33 1.28 3.54
C HIS A 243 -18.00 0.65 3.16
N SER A 244 -17.13 0.49 4.14
CA SER A 244 -15.85 -0.20 3.93
C SER A 244 -15.89 -1.60 4.50
N GLU A 245 -15.43 -2.60 3.72
CA GLU A 245 -15.46 -4.02 4.04
C GLU A 245 -14.05 -4.62 3.98
N GLY A 246 -13.76 -5.62 4.83
CA GLY A 246 -12.49 -6.32 4.89
C GLY A 246 -11.52 -5.75 5.93
N LYS A 247 -10.33 -6.37 6.02
CA LYS A 247 -9.21 -5.95 6.89
C LYS A 247 -8.08 -5.37 6.05
N GLU A 248 -7.31 -4.44 6.63
CA GLU A 248 -6.09 -3.94 5.98
C GLU A 248 -5.10 -5.10 5.73
N PRO A 249 -4.36 -5.09 4.63
CA PRO A 249 -4.34 -4.09 3.55
C PRO A 249 -5.41 -4.30 2.47
N PHE A 250 -6.29 -5.29 2.60
CA PHE A 250 -7.30 -5.67 1.58
C PHE A 250 -8.66 -4.98 1.77
N ARG A 251 -8.73 -3.99 2.65
CA ARG A 251 -9.97 -3.26 2.92
C ARG A 251 -10.37 -2.40 1.74
N LYS A 252 -11.66 -2.48 1.36
CA LYS A 252 -12.23 -1.91 0.13
C LYS A 252 -13.53 -1.17 0.42
N VAL A 253 -13.93 -0.29 -0.51
CA VAL A 253 -15.23 0.40 -0.45
C VAL A 253 -16.25 -0.39 -1.25
N VAL A 254 -17.45 -0.50 -0.70
CA VAL A 254 -18.64 -1.06 -1.36
C VAL A 254 -19.65 0.06 -1.51
N ILE A 255 -20.16 0.24 -2.74
CA ILE A 255 -21.23 1.19 -3.07
C ILE A 255 -22.50 0.37 -3.28
N THR A 256 -23.51 0.59 -2.43
CA THR A 256 -24.80 -0.11 -2.46
C THR A 256 -25.93 0.82 -2.86
N PRO A 257 -26.99 0.35 -3.53
CA PRO A 257 -28.16 1.17 -3.81
C PRO A 257 -28.89 1.51 -2.51
N SER A 258 -29.30 2.79 -2.36
CA SER A 258 -30.18 3.20 -1.27
C SER A 258 -31.62 2.88 -1.67
N TYR A 259 -32.26 1.99 -0.94
CA TYR A 259 -33.69 1.75 -1.10
C TYR A 259 -34.43 2.79 -0.28
N HIS A 260 -34.96 3.86 -0.92
CA HIS A 260 -36.00 4.65 -0.31
C HIS A 260 -37.25 3.78 -0.29
N ASN A 261 -37.67 3.33 0.89
CA ASN A 261 -39.04 2.85 1.08
C ASN A 261 -39.97 3.99 0.66
N ARG A 262 -40.56 3.90 -0.53
CA ARG A 262 -41.80 4.63 -0.81
C ARG A 262 -42.85 4.00 0.09
N SER A 263 -43.02 4.57 1.27
CA SER A 263 -44.26 4.37 2.03
C SER A 263 -45.37 4.85 1.12
N TYR A 264 -46.11 3.94 0.53
CA TYR A 264 -47.41 4.26 -0.08
C TYR A 264 -48.28 4.75 1.06
N LYS A 265 -48.56 6.06 1.08
CA LYS A 265 -49.71 6.63 1.77
C LYS A 265 -50.92 6.46 0.90
#